data_71086de4db7be0eef4587d837ad0e57d
#
_entry.id   71086de4db7be0eef4587d837ad0e57d
#
_cell.length_a   1.000
_cell.length_b   1.000
_cell.length_c   1.000
_cell.angle_alpha   90.00
_cell.angle_beta   90.00
_cell.angle_gamma   90.00
#
_symmetry.space_group_name_H-M   'P 1'
#
loop_
_entity.id
_entity.type
_entity.pdbx_description
1 polymer ?
#
loop_
_entity_poly.entity_id
_entity_poly.type
_entity_poly.pdbx_seq_one_letter_code
_entity_poly.pdbx_strand_id
1 'polypeptide(L)'
;NEVKKASDNFPDPSFEIIDDTYIINYKVFINEQPTGLPLDHVSTLTNSFNFWEKQELSTNNEKAKMKFEITNKKYEANVWVTWVIRDIGEGVLGHAHLGKGVVEVTLGDYNCDGSFQLYDVKSVEDIMTHELGHSIGLHHVEEQDNIMNPSLSPSYAYCLLS
;
A
#
# COMPACT_ATOMS: atom_id res chain seq x y z
N ASN A 1 6.18 -10.08 -1.59
CA ASN A 1 6.48 -8.65 -1.47
C ASN A 1 7.83 -8.30 -2.09
N GLU A 2 7.81 -7.56 -3.15
CA GLU A 2 9.02 -7.01 -3.73
C GLU A 2 9.11 -5.52 -3.41
N VAL A 3 10.32 -5.07 -3.11
CA VAL A 3 10.60 -3.66 -2.78
C VAL A 3 11.67 -3.17 -3.74
N LYS A 4 11.41 -2.02 -4.34
CA LYS A 4 12.33 -1.34 -5.26
C LYS A 4 12.79 -0.02 -4.63
N LYS A 5 13.85 0.56 -5.17
CA LYS A 5 14.29 1.89 -4.73
C LYS A 5 13.23 2.94 -5.03
N ALA A 6 13.20 4.00 -4.24
CA ALA A 6 12.33 5.14 -4.51
C ALA A 6 12.53 5.64 -5.94
N SER A 7 11.44 6.00 -6.60
CA SER A 7 11.49 6.43 -7.99
C SER A 7 11.90 7.89 -8.11
N ASP A 8 12.97 8.16 -8.87
CA ASP A 8 13.41 9.52 -9.14
C ASP A 8 12.43 10.30 -10.03
N ASN A 9 11.51 9.57 -10.70
CA ASN A 9 10.53 10.19 -11.59
C ASN A 9 9.33 10.79 -10.86
N PHE A 10 9.22 10.55 -9.55
CA PHE A 10 8.13 11.04 -8.73
C PHE A 10 8.58 12.26 -7.93
N PRO A 11 7.70 13.25 -7.73
CA PRO A 11 8.04 14.39 -6.88
C PRO A 11 8.32 13.95 -5.44
N ASP A 12 9.22 14.67 -4.78
CA ASP A 12 9.45 14.45 -3.36
C ASP A 12 8.25 14.94 -2.54
N PRO A 13 7.90 14.24 -1.47
CA PRO A 13 6.84 14.70 -0.58
C PRO A 13 7.25 16.01 0.10
N SER A 14 6.28 16.88 0.32
CA SER A 14 6.52 18.10 1.09
C SER A 14 6.47 17.79 2.58
N PHE A 15 7.09 18.66 3.36
CA PHE A 15 7.04 18.53 4.81
C PHE A 15 7.03 19.90 5.46
N GLU A 16 6.56 19.96 6.70
CA GLU A 16 6.65 21.12 7.57
C GLU A 16 7.07 20.65 8.96
N ILE A 17 7.61 21.55 9.76
CA ILE A 17 8.08 21.21 11.10
C ILE A 17 7.16 21.95 12.10
N ILE A 18 6.47 21.17 12.94
CA ILE A 18 5.57 21.67 13.96
C ILE A 18 5.96 21.01 15.28
N ASP A 19 6.29 21.83 16.30
CA ASP A 19 6.67 21.34 17.64
C ASP A 19 7.76 20.27 17.59
N ASP A 20 8.83 20.53 16.82
CA ASP A 20 9.97 19.63 16.61
C ASP A 20 9.60 18.29 15.95
N THR A 21 8.43 18.22 15.33
CA THR A 21 7.98 17.03 14.59
C THR A 21 7.85 17.35 13.12
N TYR A 22 8.41 16.50 12.27
CA TYR A 22 8.24 16.58 10.82
C TYR A 22 6.87 16.06 10.46
N ILE A 23 6.06 16.89 9.81
CA ILE A 23 4.78 16.46 9.24
C ILE A 23 5.00 16.29 7.75
N ILE A 24 5.06 15.04 7.31
CA ILE A 24 5.38 14.70 5.92
C ILE A 24 4.08 14.46 5.15
N ASN A 25 3.88 15.23 4.09
CA ASN A 25 2.67 15.19 3.28
C ASN A 25 2.89 14.38 2.02
N TYR A 26 2.12 13.31 1.88
CA TYR A 26 2.12 12.48 0.67
C TYR A 26 0.83 12.68 -0.09
N LYS A 27 0.96 12.97 -1.38
CA LYS A 27 -0.16 12.99 -2.31
C LYS A 27 -0.22 11.65 -3.01
N VAL A 28 -1.38 11.04 -2.99
CA VAL A 28 -1.59 9.70 -3.52
C VAL A 28 -2.59 9.75 -4.67
N PHE A 29 -2.17 9.26 -5.83
CA PHE A 29 -3.05 9.04 -6.96
C PHE A 29 -3.51 7.59 -6.96
N ILE A 30 -4.82 7.38 -7.08
CA ILE A 30 -5.41 6.04 -7.04
C ILE A 30 -5.93 5.70 -8.42
N ASN A 31 -5.41 4.64 -9.03
CA ASN A 31 -5.97 4.11 -10.27
C ASN A 31 -7.34 3.49 -9.97
N GLU A 32 -8.22 3.52 -10.95
CA GLU A 32 -9.53 2.90 -10.81
C GLU A 32 -9.42 1.41 -10.55
N GLN A 33 -10.23 0.93 -9.61
CA GLN A 33 -10.35 -0.50 -9.38
C GLN A 33 -10.91 -1.16 -10.64
N PRO A 34 -10.41 -2.35 -11.03
CA PRO A 34 -10.97 -3.06 -12.19
C PRO A 34 -12.47 -3.27 -12.06
N THR A 35 -13.19 -3.13 -13.18
CA THR A 35 -14.65 -3.28 -13.23
C THR A 35 -15.04 -4.74 -13.08
N GLY A 36 -16.26 -4.98 -12.60
CA GLY A 36 -16.83 -6.33 -12.50
C GLY A 36 -16.45 -7.08 -11.23
N LEU A 37 -15.74 -6.45 -10.30
CA LEU A 37 -15.42 -7.08 -9.02
C LEU A 37 -16.59 -6.92 -8.04
N PRO A 38 -16.95 -7.98 -7.30
CA PRO A 38 -18.05 -7.92 -6.34
C PRO A 38 -17.71 -7.16 -5.06
N LEU A 39 -16.43 -6.92 -4.80
CA LEU A 39 -15.96 -6.22 -3.60
C LEU A 39 -15.37 -4.88 -3.97
N ASP A 40 -15.66 -3.87 -3.16
CA ASP A 40 -15.03 -2.55 -3.27
C ASP A 40 -13.89 -2.46 -2.28
N HIS A 41 -12.67 -2.32 -2.80
CA HIS A 41 -11.46 -2.24 -1.97
C HIS A 41 -10.91 -0.82 -1.83
N VAL A 42 -11.54 0.17 -2.45
CA VAL A 42 -11.04 1.54 -2.40
C VAL A 42 -11.02 2.07 -0.96
N SER A 43 -12.02 1.70 -0.15
CA SER A 43 -12.07 2.10 1.25
C SER A 43 -10.88 1.61 2.07
N THR A 44 -10.21 0.54 1.63
CA THR A 44 -9.03 0.01 2.33
C THR A 44 -7.89 1.03 2.36
N LEU A 45 -7.82 1.87 1.32
CA LEU A 45 -6.78 2.88 1.24
C LEU A 45 -6.95 3.93 2.34
N THR A 46 -8.17 4.41 2.57
CA THR A 46 -8.45 5.36 3.65
C THR A 46 -8.08 4.77 5.01
N ASN A 47 -8.41 3.50 5.24
CA ASN A 47 -8.05 2.81 6.48
C ASN A 47 -6.54 2.68 6.64
N SER A 48 -5.83 2.43 5.54
CA SER A 48 -4.37 2.35 5.54
C SER A 48 -3.73 3.70 5.83
N PHE A 49 -4.28 4.78 5.28
CA PHE A 49 -3.84 6.13 5.61
C PHE A 49 -3.99 6.42 7.10
N ASN A 50 -5.16 6.10 7.65
CA ASN A 50 -5.44 6.32 9.07
C ASN A 50 -4.47 5.52 9.94
N PHE A 51 -4.14 4.31 9.56
CA PHE A 51 -3.16 3.49 10.28
C PHE A 51 -1.82 4.20 10.37
N TRP A 52 -1.28 4.64 9.23
CA TRP A 52 0.06 5.26 9.20
C TRP A 52 0.07 6.66 9.79
N GLU A 53 -1.02 7.39 9.68
CA GLU A 53 -1.12 8.74 10.28
C GLU A 53 -1.11 8.70 11.81
N LYS A 54 -1.53 7.59 12.40
CA LYS A 54 -1.52 7.40 13.86
C LYS A 54 -0.18 6.92 14.40
N GLN A 55 0.71 6.41 13.54
CA GLN A 55 1.99 5.90 13.99
C GLN A 55 2.97 7.03 14.28
N GLU A 56 3.76 6.85 15.35
CA GLU A 56 4.90 7.71 15.60
C GLU A 56 6.09 7.13 14.87
N LEU A 57 6.65 7.92 13.96
CA LEU A 57 7.78 7.52 13.12
C LEU A 57 8.96 8.43 13.42
N SER A 58 10.11 8.12 12.85
CA SER A 58 11.29 8.95 12.97
C SER A 58 12.01 9.02 11.62
N THR A 59 12.62 10.19 11.38
CA THR A 59 13.48 10.40 10.22
C THR A 59 14.69 11.18 10.70
N ASN A 60 15.91 10.70 10.40
CA ASN A 60 17.14 11.32 10.85
C ASN A 60 17.17 11.62 12.35
N ASN A 61 16.65 10.69 13.18
CA ASN A 61 16.53 10.80 14.64
C ASN A 61 15.54 11.87 15.10
N GLU A 62 14.74 12.42 14.21
CA GLU A 62 13.67 13.37 14.53
C GLU A 62 12.31 12.69 14.46
N LYS A 63 11.36 13.17 15.24
CA LYS A 63 10.00 12.66 15.20
C LYS A 63 9.35 13.02 13.87
N ALA A 64 8.58 12.08 13.31
CA ALA A 64 7.88 12.30 12.07
C ALA A 64 6.45 11.74 12.16
N LYS A 65 5.53 12.42 11.50
CA LYS A 65 4.16 11.97 11.31
C LYS A 65 3.79 12.06 9.84
N MET A 66 3.01 11.10 9.38
CA MET A 66 2.54 11.08 8.00
C MET A 66 1.20 11.77 7.89
N LYS A 67 0.98 12.43 6.75
CA LYS A 67 -0.29 12.99 6.37
C LYS A 67 -0.51 12.66 4.89
N PHE A 68 -1.64 12.03 4.59
CA PHE A 68 -1.96 11.60 3.23
C PHE A 68 -3.09 12.43 2.65
N GLU A 69 -2.98 12.72 1.37
CA GLU A 69 -3.98 13.45 0.60
C GLU A 69 -4.18 12.75 -0.73
N ILE A 70 -5.41 12.55 -1.12
CA ILE A 70 -5.74 11.96 -2.43
C ILE A 70 -5.73 13.07 -3.47
N THR A 71 -5.03 12.85 -4.57
CA THR A 71 -5.01 13.79 -5.70
C THR A 71 -5.52 13.11 -6.97
N ASN A 72 -6.19 13.84 -7.82
CA ASN A 72 -6.58 13.38 -9.15
C ASN A 72 -5.57 13.80 -10.23
N LYS A 73 -4.48 14.46 -9.84
CA LYS A 73 -3.43 14.93 -10.75
C LYS A 73 -2.21 14.02 -10.64
N LYS A 74 -2.08 13.12 -11.59
CA LYS A 74 -1.00 12.13 -11.62
C LYS A 74 0.39 12.76 -11.47
N TYR A 75 0.61 13.90 -12.13
CA TYR A 75 1.93 14.52 -12.18
C TYR A 75 2.40 15.09 -10.84
N GLU A 76 1.48 15.37 -9.92
CA GLU A 76 1.86 15.91 -8.60
C GLU A 76 1.90 14.83 -7.52
N ALA A 77 1.48 13.61 -7.83
CA ALA A 77 1.41 12.53 -6.84
C ALA A 77 2.79 12.03 -6.47
N ASN A 78 2.99 11.79 -5.19
CA ASN A 78 4.20 11.16 -4.67
C ASN A 78 4.12 9.64 -4.77
N VAL A 79 2.90 9.10 -4.76
CA VAL A 79 2.64 7.66 -4.80
C VAL A 79 1.46 7.41 -5.73
N TRP A 80 1.58 6.36 -6.56
CA TRP A 80 0.48 5.86 -7.37
C TRP A 80 0.08 4.49 -6.85
N VAL A 81 -1.20 4.32 -6.52
CA VAL A 81 -1.74 3.02 -6.11
C VAL A 81 -2.36 2.35 -7.32
N THR A 82 -1.92 1.13 -7.60
CA THR A 82 -2.40 0.32 -8.73
C THR A 82 -2.93 -1.00 -8.21
N TRP A 83 -4.08 -1.42 -8.74
CA TRP A 83 -4.74 -2.67 -8.38
C TRP A 83 -4.36 -3.76 -9.38
N VAL A 84 -4.06 -4.94 -8.90
CA VAL A 84 -3.73 -6.10 -9.74
C VAL A 84 -4.71 -7.22 -9.42
N ILE A 85 -5.40 -7.74 -10.43
CA ILE A 85 -6.40 -8.79 -10.25
C ILE A 85 -5.84 -10.20 -10.45
N ARG A 86 -4.55 -10.30 -10.70
CA ARG A 86 -3.87 -11.56 -10.93
C ARG A 86 -2.67 -11.69 -10.01
N ASP A 87 -2.21 -12.91 -9.85
CA ASP A 87 -0.92 -13.16 -9.21
C ASP A 87 0.19 -12.48 -10.03
N ILE A 88 1.00 -11.65 -9.36
CA ILE A 88 2.14 -10.96 -9.96
C ILE A 88 3.45 -11.71 -9.74
N GLY A 89 3.35 -12.91 -9.16
CA GLY A 89 4.49 -13.78 -8.90
C GLY A 89 4.16 -14.66 -7.72
N GLU A 90 4.74 -15.86 -7.69
CA GLU A 90 4.46 -16.83 -6.64
C GLU A 90 4.77 -16.24 -5.26
N GLY A 91 3.76 -16.17 -4.41
CA GLY A 91 3.89 -15.62 -3.06
C GLY A 91 4.00 -14.11 -2.98
N VAL A 92 3.87 -13.40 -4.10
CA VAL A 92 3.95 -11.94 -4.13
C VAL A 92 2.55 -11.35 -4.02
N LEU A 93 2.27 -10.63 -2.93
CA LEU A 93 0.97 -10.01 -2.65
C LEU A 93 0.92 -8.55 -3.10
N GLY A 94 2.08 -7.94 -3.35
CA GLY A 94 2.16 -6.58 -3.80
C GLY A 94 3.58 -6.18 -4.12
N HIS A 95 3.71 -5.04 -4.76
CA HIS A 95 4.99 -4.39 -5.04
C HIS A 95 4.94 -2.97 -4.53
N ALA A 96 6.06 -2.44 -4.09
CA ALA A 96 6.16 -1.03 -3.73
C ALA A 96 7.59 -0.53 -3.97
N HIS A 97 7.70 0.76 -4.28
CA HIS A 97 8.99 1.43 -4.15
C HIS A 97 9.25 1.71 -2.67
N LEU A 98 10.49 1.59 -2.25
CA LEU A 98 10.90 2.02 -0.92
C LEU A 98 11.03 3.55 -0.95
N GLY A 99 10.03 4.23 -0.46
CA GLY A 99 9.84 5.67 -0.64
C GLY A 99 8.85 5.96 -1.76
N LYS A 100 8.81 7.18 -2.24
CA LYS A 100 7.88 7.60 -3.31
C LYS A 100 7.91 6.67 -4.52
N GLY A 101 6.80 6.55 -5.22
CA GLY A 101 6.72 5.73 -6.42
C GLY A 101 5.41 4.97 -6.52
N VAL A 102 5.46 3.78 -7.12
CA VAL A 102 4.29 2.97 -7.39
C VAL A 102 4.06 1.95 -6.28
N VAL A 103 2.80 1.79 -5.89
CA VAL A 103 2.33 0.72 -5.01
C VAL A 103 1.37 -0.14 -5.79
N GLU A 104 1.66 -1.43 -5.90
CA GLU A 104 0.78 -2.41 -6.55
C GLU A 104 0.23 -3.36 -5.48
N VAL A 105 -1.08 -3.55 -5.48
CA VAL A 105 -1.78 -4.40 -4.52
C VAL A 105 -2.57 -5.44 -5.27
N THR A 106 -2.32 -6.72 -4.99
CA THR A 106 -3.10 -7.81 -5.58
C THR A 106 -4.45 -7.94 -4.88
N LEU A 107 -5.48 -8.17 -5.67
CA LEU A 107 -6.85 -8.33 -5.18
C LEU A 107 -7.28 -9.79 -5.08
N GLY A 108 -6.48 -10.71 -5.56
CA GLY A 108 -6.79 -12.13 -5.52
C GLY A 108 -5.75 -12.99 -6.23
N ASP A 109 -6.04 -14.28 -6.33
CA ASP A 109 -5.12 -15.27 -6.84
C ASP A 109 -5.89 -16.44 -7.45
N TYR A 110 -5.22 -17.27 -8.25
CA TYR A 110 -5.79 -18.48 -8.88
C TYR A 110 -5.57 -19.69 -7.96
N ASN A 111 -6.34 -19.81 -6.92
CA ASN A 111 -6.08 -20.84 -5.94
C ASN A 111 -7.31 -21.63 -5.51
N CYS A 112 -8.41 -21.50 -6.22
CA CYS A 112 -9.66 -22.17 -5.91
C CYS A 112 -10.11 -23.00 -7.12
N ASP A 113 -9.70 -24.27 -7.19
CA ASP A 113 -10.08 -25.22 -8.25
C ASP A 113 -9.86 -24.70 -9.68
N GLY A 114 -8.76 -23.95 -9.87
CA GLY A 114 -8.46 -23.33 -11.15
C GLY A 114 -9.22 -22.06 -11.45
N SER A 115 -10.05 -21.60 -10.53
CA SER A 115 -10.79 -20.36 -10.63
C SER A 115 -9.99 -19.22 -9.99
N PHE A 116 -10.32 -17.99 -10.36
CA PHE A 116 -9.78 -16.80 -9.71
C PHE A 116 -10.52 -16.58 -8.39
N GLN A 117 -9.78 -16.36 -7.32
CA GLN A 117 -10.32 -16.18 -5.98
C GLN A 117 -9.92 -14.81 -5.44
N LEU A 118 -10.90 -14.01 -5.03
CA LEU A 118 -10.62 -12.70 -4.43
C LEU A 118 -10.27 -12.83 -2.95
N TYR A 119 -9.34 -12.02 -2.51
CA TYR A 119 -9.09 -11.84 -1.09
C TYR A 119 -10.23 -11.07 -0.45
N ASP A 120 -10.45 -11.27 0.84
CA ASP A 120 -11.45 -10.46 1.55
C ASP A 120 -10.93 -9.03 1.76
N VAL A 121 -11.83 -8.12 2.15
CA VAL A 121 -11.50 -6.69 2.29
C VAL A 121 -10.41 -6.48 3.33
N LYS A 122 -10.47 -7.20 4.44
CA LYS A 122 -9.46 -7.07 5.50
C LYS A 122 -8.07 -7.49 5.03
N SER A 123 -7.99 -8.56 4.24
CA SER A 123 -6.71 -9.02 3.70
C SER A 123 -6.13 -8.00 2.71
N VAL A 124 -6.97 -7.42 1.85
CA VAL A 124 -6.52 -6.37 0.93
C VAL A 124 -6.07 -5.13 1.71
N GLU A 125 -6.77 -4.78 2.78
CA GLU A 125 -6.36 -3.67 3.65
C GLU A 125 -4.98 -3.93 4.27
N ASP A 126 -4.74 -5.14 4.74
CA ASP A 126 -3.44 -5.49 5.32
C ASP A 126 -2.32 -5.43 4.27
N ILE A 127 -2.56 -5.91 3.06
CA ILE A 127 -1.60 -5.81 1.95
C ILE A 127 -1.34 -4.34 1.62
N MET A 128 -2.41 -3.56 1.48
CA MET A 128 -2.31 -2.12 1.18
C MET A 128 -1.50 -1.40 2.25
N THR A 129 -1.79 -1.66 3.53
CA THR A 129 -1.10 -1.02 4.65
C THR A 129 0.38 -1.37 4.65
N HIS A 130 0.70 -2.64 4.39
CA HIS A 130 2.07 -3.11 4.29
C HIS A 130 2.82 -2.42 3.14
N GLU A 131 2.23 -2.42 1.94
CA GLU A 131 2.87 -1.82 0.76
C GLU A 131 3.00 -0.30 0.90
N LEU A 132 2.00 0.35 1.47
CA LEU A 132 2.06 1.79 1.73
C LEU A 132 3.17 2.12 2.75
N GLY A 133 3.41 1.22 3.71
CA GLY A 133 4.54 1.34 4.63
C GLY A 133 5.88 1.42 3.91
N HIS A 134 6.07 0.59 2.87
CA HIS A 134 7.27 0.69 2.04
C HIS A 134 7.34 2.04 1.32
N SER A 135 6.21 2.54 0.84
CA SER A 135 6.18 3.80 0.09
C SER A 135 6.57 5.00 0.95
N ILE A 136 6.46 4.91 2.25
CA ILE A 136 6.92 5.95 3.18
C ILE A 136 8.32 5.67 3.74
N GLY A 137 8.98 4.62 3.25
CA GLY A 137 10.38 4.34 3.54
C GLY A 137 10.65 3.23 4.55
N LEU A 138 9.64 2.45 4.93
CA LEU A 138 9.81 1.40 5.93
C LEU A 138 10.22 0.07 5.30
N HIS A 139 11.16 -0.61 5.93
CA HIS A 139 11.62 -1.94 5.54
C HIS A 139 10.81 -3.04 6.24
N HIS A 140 11.01 -4.28 5.81
CA HIS A 140 10.46 -5.43 6.50
C HIS A 140 11.04 -5.52 7.92
N VAL A 141 10.22 -6.00 8.85
CA VAL A 141 10.63 -6.24 10.23
C VAL A 141 10.42 -7.71 10.60
N GLU A 142 11.12 -8.18 11.63
CA GLU A 142 11.07 -9.57 12.05
C GLU A 142 9.91 -9.88 13.00
N GLU A 143 9.35 -8.89 13.69
CA GLU A 143 8.22 -9.09 14.59
C GLU A 143 7.01 -9.58 13.81
N GLN A 144 6.49 -10.75 14.17
CA GLN A 144 5.40 -11.41 13.43
C GLN A 144 4.08 -10.66 13.48
N ASP A 145 3.84 -9.91 14.56
CA ASP A 145 2.60 -9.14 14.72
C ASP A 145 2.66 -7.76 14.06
N ASN A 146 3.81 -7.40 13.52
CA ASN A 146 3.99 -6.09 12.88
C ASN A 146 3.49 -6.16 11.44
N ILE A 147 2.75 -5.12 11.00
CA ILE A 147 2.23 -5.04 9.63
C ILE A 147 3.35 -5.08 8.57
N MET A 148 4.57 -4.69 8.94
CA MET A 148 5.71 -4.72 8.02
C MET A 148 6.45 -6.06 8.00
N ASN A 149 5.94 -7.08 8.70
CA ASN A 149 6.46 -8.43 8.55
C ASN A 149 6.07 -8.97 7.17
N PRO A 150 6.98 -9.67 6.45
CA PRO A 150 6.68 -10.14 5.11
C PRO A 150 5.74 -11.34 5.02
N SER A 151 5.32 -11.91 6.16
CA SER A 151 4.53 -13.15 6.22
C SER A 151 3.01 -12.87 6.26
N LEU A 152 2.50 -12.09 5.31
CA LEU A 152 1.06 -11.87 5.21
C LEU A 152 0.37 -13.11 4.63
N SER A 153 -0.76 -13.49 5.24
CA SER A 153 -1.56 -14.65 4.80
C SER A 153 -2.98 -14.18 4.52
N PRO A 154 -3.32 -13.85 3.28
CA PRO A 154 -4.64 -13.34 2.94
C PRO A 154 -5.72 -14.41 3.05
N SER A 155 -6.92 -13.98 3.44
CA SER A 155 -8.12 -14.81 3.44
C SER A 155 -8.96 -14.52 2.21
N TYR A 156 -9.62 -15.53 1.68
CA TYR A 156 -10.41 -15.43 0.46
C TYR A 156 -11.89 -15.18 0.79
N ALA A 157 -12.49 -14.23 0.06
CA ALA A 157 -13.92 -13.94 0.21
C ALA A 157 -14.76 -14.69 -0.82
N TYR A 158 -14.25 -14.81 -2.05
CA TYR A 158 -15.01 -15.41 -3.17
C TYR A 158 -14.11 -16.29 -4.03
N CYS A 159 -14.75 -17.28 -4.63
CA CYS A 159 -14.21 -18.01 -5.76
C CYS A 159 -14.90 -17.51 -7.02
N LEU A 160 -14.16 -16.95 -7.97
CA LEU A 160 -14.68 -16.52 -9.25
C LEU A 160 -14.32 -17.57 -10.31
N LEU A 161 -15.33 -18.04 -11.03
CA LEU A 161 -15.10 -18.96 -12.15
C LEU A 161 -14.51 -18.20 -13.32
N SER A 162 -13.46 -18.73 -13.85
CA SER A 162 -12.77 -18.13 -15.02
C SER A 162 -13.50 -18.39 -16.32
#